data_4ff85eaa753b66b5af3678a7e4355f10
#
_entry.id   4ff85eaa753b66b5af3678a7e4355f10
#
_cell.length_a   1.000
_cell.length_b   1.000
_cell.length_c   1.000
_cell.angle_alpha   90.00
_cell.angle_beta   90.00
_cell.angle_gamma   90.00
#
_symmetry.space_group_name_H-M   'P 1'
#
loop_
_entity.id
_entity.type
_entity.pdbx_description
1 polymer ?
#
loop_
_entity_poly.entity_id
_entity_poly.type
_entity_poly.pdbx_seq_one_letter_code
_entity_poly.pdbx_strand_id
1 'polypeptide(L)'
;SLYMSEFIKNTPGNGKFLYSAFQNYTNTFMKLEQFRAYVIEAATNTDIVEISISTRPDCIKDSYLDVLLDIYNTYHVDINIELGLQTANYHTLDFINRGHGLAEFIDAVLRIKKYPFTICTHVILNLPNDTMRDTIETAKILSALNIDIVKLHSLYIAKNTKLSYQYRNGTISICSKEEYFERVIAFIEHISPDIVIERLFSRVPEEDAYFSNWNTSWWKLQDELLDKMM
;
A
#
# COMPACT_ATOMS: atom_id res chain seq x y z
N SER A 1 -16.50 6.45 13.38
CA SER A 1 -16.57 5.06 12.95
C SER A 1 -15.23 4.38 13.20
N LEU A 2 -15.23 3.10 13.57
CA LEU A 2 -14.02 2.28 13.85
C LEU A 2 -13.15 2.02 12.61
N TYR A 3 -13.57 2.43 11.43
CA TYR A 3 -12.94 2.09 10.14
C TYR A 3 -12.42 3.29 9.35
N MET A 4 -12.70 4.49 9.79
CA MET A 4 -12.35 5.72 9.07
C MET A 4 -11.31 6.52 9.85
N SER A 5 -10.22 6.90 9.19
CA SER A 5 -9.26 7.88 9.69
C SER A 5 -9.28 9.10 8.77
N GLU A 6 -9.34 10.29 9.35
CA GLU A 6 -9.27 11.55 8.62
C GLU A 6 -7.85 12.11 8.72
N PHE A 7 -7.28 12.46 7.58
CA PHE A 7 -5.96 13.08 7.50
C PHE A 7 -6.07 14.47 6.88
N ILE A 8 -5.42 15.44 7.51
CA ILE A 8 -5.29 16.80 6.98
C ILE A 8 -3.92 16.91 6.32
N LYS A 9 -3.88 17.11 4.99
CA LYS A 9 -2.66 17.53 4.29
C LYS A 9 -2.64 19.04 4.14
N ASN A 10 -1.56 19.69 4.57
CA ASN A 10 -1.31 21.09 4.27
C ASN A 10 -0.66 21.20 2.88
N THR A 11 -1.36 21.80 1.93
CA THR A 11 -0.78 22.15 0.62
C THR A 11 -0.18 23.55 0.64
N PRO A 12 0.94 23.80 -0.06
CA PRO A 12 1.44 25.16 -0.24
C PRO A 12 0.39 26.01 -0.96
N GLY A 13 -0.21 26.99 -0.30
CA GLY A 13 -1.23 27.87 -0.90
C GLY A 13 -2.50 28.07 -0.07
N ASN A 14 -2.48 27.86 1.25
CA ASN A 14 -3.59 28.15 2.19
C ASN A 14 -4.86 27.29 2.09
N GLY A 15 -4.88 26.16 1.40
CA GLY A 15 -5.99 25.20 1.44
C GLY A 15 -5.70 24.07 2.43
N LYS A 16 -6.61 23.83 3.39
CA LYS A 16 -6.66 22.56 4.15
C LYS A 16 -7.59 21.64 3.39
N PHE A 17 -7.05 20.53 2.85
CA PHE A 17 -7.88 19.49 2.26
C PHE A 17 -7.96 18.31 3.23
N LEU A 18 -9.17 17.82 3.49
CA LEU A 18 -9.38 16.59 4.24
C LEU A 18 -9.39 15.38 3.31
N TYR A 19 -8.67 14.35 3.73
CA TYR A 19 -8.67 13.04 3.09
C TYR A 19 -9.30 12.04 4.05
N SER A 20 -10.25 11.25 3.58
CA SER A 20 -10.81 10.16 4.37
C SER A 20 -10.20 8.85 3.92
N ALA A 21 -9.60 8.10 4.84
CA ALA A 21 -8.96 6.81 4.51
C ALA A 21 -9.58 5.67 5.31
N PHE A 22 -10.01 4.65 4.58
CA PHE A 22 -10.44 3.36 5.13
C PHE A 22 -9.25 2.41 5.11
N GLN A 23 -8.41 2.43 6.17
CA GLN A 23 -7.13 1.71 6.21
C GLN A 23 -7.16 0.40 6.99
N ASN A 24 -8.17 0.17 7.81
CA ASN A 24 -8.25 -1.03 8.62
C ASN A 24 -8.89 -2.18 7.85
N TYR A 25 -8.14 -3.28 7.67
CA TYR A 25 -8.59 -4.49 7.00
C TYR A 25 -8.91 -4.31 5.51
N THR A 26 -9.55 -5.33 4.93
CA THR A 26 -10.02 -5.36 3.54
C THR A 26 -11.41 -4.75 3.47
N ASN A 27 -11.53 -3.49 3.11
CA ASN A 27 -12.80 -2.76 3.19
C ASN A 27 -13.89 -3.28 2.25
N THR A 28 -13.52 -3.93 1.15
CA THR A 28 -14.48 -4.56 0.23
C THR A 28 -14.84 -6.00 0.63
N PHE A 29 -14.47 -6.44 1.84
CA PHE A 29 -14.88 -7.75 2.38
C PHE A 29 -16.15 -7.69 3.24
N MET A 30 -16.79 -6.52 3.32
CA MET A 30 -18.09 -6.34 3.98
C MET A 30 -19.25 -6.42 2.98
N LYS A 31 -20.51 -6.43 3.46
CA LYS A 31 -21.69 -6.37 2.58
C LYS A 31 -21.73 -5.06 1.81
N LEU A 32 -22.17 -5.12 0.55
CA LEU A 32 -22.18 -3.98 -0.37
C LEU A 32 -22.97 -2.78 0.17
N GLU A 33 -24.13 -3.04 0.78
CA GLU A 33 -25.00 -1.99 1.37
C GLU A 33 -24.29 -1.28 2.53
N GLN A 34 -23.54 -2.02 3.35
CA GLN A 34 -22.80 -1.46 4.47
C GLN A 34 -21.59 -0.66 3.96
N PHE A 35 -20.87 -1.18 2.96
CA PHE A 35 -19.80 -0.45 2.29
C PHE A 35 -20.30 0.88 1.73
N ARG A 36 -21.40 0.85 0.95
CA ARG A 36 -22.02 2.04 0.39
C ARG A 36 -22.36 3.08 1.48
N ALA A 37 -22.97 2.64 2.59
CA ALA A 37 -23.35 3.54 3.67
C ALA A 37 -22.14 4.24 4.29
N TYR A 38 -21.05 3.53 4.54
CA TYR A 38 -19.82 4.11 5.12
C TYR A 38 -19.12 5.09 4.16
N VAL A 39 -19.06 4.76 2.86
CA VAL A 39 -18.42 5.66 1.90
C VAL A 39 -19.28 6.93 1.68
N ILE A 40 -20.62 6.82 1.68
CA ILE A 40 -21.51 7.98 1.64
C ILE A 40 -21.33 8.85 2.90
N GLU A 41 -21.24 8.24 4.09
CA GLU A 41 -20.99 8.99 5.33
C GLU A 41 -19.71 9.83 5.22
N ALA A 42 -18.63 9.25 4.68
CA ALA A 42 -17.40 10.00 4.43
C ALA A 42 -17.59 11.10 3.38
N ALA A 43 -18.24 10.80 2.25
CA ALA A 43 -18.43 11.73 1.14
C ALA A 43 -19.37 12.91 1.45
N THR A 44 -20.24 12.79 2.47
CA THR A 44 -21.13 13.89 2.89
C THR A 44 -20.42 15.01 3.64
N ASN A 45 -19.18 14.78 4.10
CA ASN A 45 -18.37 15.86 4.65
C ASN A 45 -17.78 16.70 3.52
N THR A 46 -18.23 17.94 3.39
CA THR A 46 -17.86 18.87 2.30
C THR A 46 -16.38 19.25 2.27
N ASP A 47 -15.65 18.99 3.36
CA ASP A 47 -14.21 19.26 3.43
C ASP A 47 -13.35 18.08 2.87
N ILE A 48 -13.97 16.92 2.61
CA ILE A 48 -13.31 15.76 2.04
C ILE A 48 -13.17 15.93 0.52
N VAL A 49 -11.96 15.85 0.02
CA VAL A 49 -11.64 15.94 -1.42
C VAL A 49 -11.31 14.59 -2.04
N GLU A 50 -10.82 13.64 -1.24
CA GLU A 50 -10.46 12.30 -1.68
C GLU A 50 -10.85 11.25 -0.63
N ILE A 51 -11.30 10.10 -1.10
CA ILE A 51 -11.57 8.89 -0.29
C ILE A 51 -10.65 7.77 -0.73
N SER A 52 -9.76 7.32 0.15
CA SER A 52 -8.87 6.19 -0.07
C SER A 52 -9.47 4.90 0.49
N ILE A 53 -9.58 3.87 -0.35
CA ILE A 53 -10.14 2.55 -0.02
C ILE A 53 -9.04 1.49 -0.07
N SER A 54 -8.58 1.03 1.09
CA SER A 54 -7.58 -0.05 1.16
C SER A 54 -8.26 -1.42 1.03
N THR A 55 -7.80 -2.23 0.10
CA THR A 55 -8.36 -3.56 -0.14
C THR A 55 -7.33 -4.56 -0.68
N ARG A 56 -7.70 -5.84 -0.64
CA ARG A 56 -6.97 -6.91 -1.31
C ARG A 56 -7.44 -7.04 -2.75
N PRO A 57 -6.55 -7.38 -3.69
CA PRO A 57 -6.91 -7.56 -5.09
C PRO A 57 -8.05 -8.56 -5.34
N ASP A 58 -8.06 -9.67 -4.60
CA ASP A 58 -9.07 -10.73 -4.71
C ASP A 58 -10.43 -10.38 -4.07
N CYS A 59 -10.50 -9.28 -3.32
CA CYS A 59 -11.72 -8.88 -2.61
C CYS A 59 -12.50 -7.76 -3.31
N ILE A 60 -11.90 -7.02 -4.24
CA ILE A 60 -12.61 -5.95 -4.95
C ILE A 60 -13.39 -6.51 -6.15
N LYS A 61 -14.69 -6.27 -6.20
CA LYS A 61 -15.60 -6.69 -7.29
C LYS A 61 -16.14 -5.47 -8.00
N ASP A 62 -16.59 -5.64 -9.25
CA ASP A 62 -17.16 -4.55 -10.06
C ASP A 62 -18.31 -3.84 -9.36
N SER A 63 -19.14 -4.57 -8.59
CA SER A 63 -20.23 -3.96 -7.82
C SER A 63 -19.77 -2.93 -6.79
N TYR A 64 -18.58 -3.07 -6.21
CA TYR A 64 -17.98 -2.06 -5.31
C TYR A 64 -17.44 -0.88 -6.10
N LEU A 65 -16.84 -1.14 -7.27
CA LEU A 65 -16.37 -0.08 -8.17
C LEU A 65 -17.53 0.76 -8.70
N ASP A 66 -18.67 0.14 -9.03
CA ASP A 66 -19.89 0.83 -9.46
C ASP A 66 -20.46 1.74 -8.35
N VAL A 67 -20.46 1.26 -7.10
CA VAL A 67 -20.85 2.09 -5.93
C VAL A 67 -19.92 3.29 -5.76
N LEU A 68 -18.60 3.09 -5.93
CA LEU A 68 -17.64 4.19 -5.86
C LEU A 68 -17.79 5.18 -7.00
N LEU A 69 -18.14 4.71 -8.21
CA LEU A 69 -18.42 5.57 -9.35
C LEU A 69 -19.67 6.45 -9.11
N ASP A 70 -20.74 5.87 -8.54
CA ASP A 70 -21.91 6.63 -8.15
C ASP A 70 -21.56 7.74 -7.16
N ILE A 71 -20.70 7.44 -6.18
CA ILE A 71 -20.29 8.39 -5.14
C ILE A 71 -19.37 9.46 -5.74
N TYR A 72 -18.39 9.09 -6.56
CA TYR A 72 -17.53 10.01 -7.30
C TYR A 72 -18.36 11.05 -8.09
N ASN A 73 -19.37 10.58 -8.85
CA ASN A 73 -20.21 11.44 -9.66
C ASN A 73 -21.18 12.31 -8.83
N THR A 74 -21.65 11.81 -7.68
CA THR A 74 -22.68 12.49 -6.87
C THR A 74 -22.08 13.53 -5.93
N TYR A 75 -20.95 13.20 -5.30
CA TYR A 75 -20.33 14.02 -4.26
C TYR A 75 -19.10 14.80 -4.74
N HIS A 76 -18.62 14.51 -5.97
CA HIS A 76 -17.44 15.13 -6.57
C HIS A 76 -16.18 14.98 -5.69
N VAL A 77 -16.01 13.79 -5.11
CA VAL A 77 -14.85 13.41 -4.33
C VAL A 77 -13.99 12.46 -5.15
N ASP A 78 -12.68 12.63 -5.14
CA ASP A 78 -11.76 11.72 -5.81
C ASP A 78 -11.72 10.37 -5.07
N ILE A 79 -11.51 9.30 -5.81
CA ILE A 79 -11.40 7.93 -5.27
C ILE A 79 -10.01 7.40 -5.53
N ASN A 80 -9.34 6.96 -4.47
CA ASN A 80 -8.05 6.29 -4.52
C ASN A 80 -8.20 4.85 -4.01
N ILE A 81 -7.88 3.86 -4.86
CA ILE A 81 -7.92 2.44 -4.49
C ILE A 81 -6.52 2.00 -4.08
N GLU A 82 -6.35 1.68 -2.80
CA GLU A 82 -5.08 1.17 -2.27
C GLU A 82 -5.05 -0.36 -2.32
N LEU A 83 -4.25 -0.92 -3.22
CA LEU A 83 -4.11 -2.36 -3.43
C LEU A 83 -2.83 -2.89 -2.79
N GLY A 84 -2.97 -3.92 -1.96
CA GLY A 84 -1.83 -4.59 -1.34
C GLY A 84 -1.25 -5.69 -2.22
N LEU A 85 -0.34 -5.37 -3.15
CA LEU A 85 0.44 -6.36 -3.91
C LEU A 85 1.44 -7.07 -3.01
N GLN A 86 2.25 -6.32 -2.30
CA GLN A 86 3.39 -6.69 -1.46
C GLN A 86 4.66 -7.03 -2.27
N THR A 87 4.61 -7.98 -3.18
CA THR A 87 5.68 -8.37 -4.13
C THR A 87 5.08 -9.00 -5.38
N ALA A 88 5.81 -8.98 -6.49
CA ALA A 88 5.43 -9.73 -7.69
C ALA A 88 5.81 -11.22 -7.62
N ASN A 89 6.63 -11.62 -6.64
CA ASN A 89 7.07 -13.00 -6.45
C ASN A 89 5.94 -13.85 -5.85
N TYR A 90 5.28 -14.66 -6.67
CA TYR A 90 4.16 -15.49 -6.22
C TYR A 90 4.56 -16.55 -5.17
N HIS A 91 5.80 -17.06 -5.20
CA HIS A 91 6.30 -17.98 -4.17
C HIS A 91 6.39 -17.30 -2.81
N THR A 92 6.81 -16.03 -2.79
CA THR A 92 6.84 -15.24 -1.55
C THR A 92 5.43 -14.93 -1.07
N LEU A 93 4.49 -14.59 -1.98
CA LEU A 93 3.08 -14.40 -1.61
C LEU A 93 2.47 -15.64 -0.97
N ASP A 94 2.74 -16.83 -1.51
CA ASP A 94 2.32 -18.11 -0.93
C ASP A 94 2.97 -18.35 0.44
N PHE A 95 4.27 -18.11 0.55
CA PHE A 95 5.03 -18.29 1.79
C PHE A 95 4.49 -17.44 2.95
N ILE A 96 4.16 -16.16 2.68
CA ILE A 96 3.58 -15.26 3.68
C ILE A 96 2.06 -15.44 3.86
N ASN A 97 1.48 -16.44 3.17
CA ASN A 97 0.04 -16.73 3.21
C ASN A 97 -0.83 -15.52 2.83
N ARG A 98 -0.46 -14.82 1.76
CA ARG A 98 -1.14 -13.58 1.34
C ARG A 98 -2.58 -13.82 0.89
N GLY A 99 -2.89 -15.01 0.36
CA GLY A 99 -4.23 -15.42 -0.07
C GLY A 99 -4.67 -14.86 -1.43
N HIS A 100 -3.75 -14.22 -2.17
CA HIS A 100 -3.89 -13.87 -3.58
C HIS A 100 -2.52 -13.89 -4.24
N GLY A 101 -2.47 -14.08 -5.54
CA GLY A 101 -1.25 -14.02 -6.35
C GLY A 101 -1.16 -12.76 -7.19
N LEU A 102 -0.17 -12.74 -8.07
CA LEU A 102 0.05 -11.65 -9.03
C LEU A 102 -1.08 -11.57 -10.07
N ALA A 103 -1.68 -12.70 -10.44
CA ALA A 103 -2.77 -12.74 -11.43
C ALA A 103 -4.01 -11.99 -10.93
N GLU A 104 -4.41 -12.17 -9.67
CA GLU A 104 -5.52 -11.45 -9.05
C GLU A 104 -5.23 -9.95 -8.95
N PHE A 105 -3.97 -9.58 -8.70
CA PHE A 105 -3.57 -8.17 -8.69
C PHE A 105 -3.70 -7.54 -10.07
N ILE A 106 -3.18 -8.19 -11.11
CA ILE A 106 -3.28 -7.71 -12.50
C ILE A 106 -4.75 -7.56 -12.90
N ASP A 107 -5.60 -8.57 -12.63
CA ASP A 107 -7.03 -8.52 -12.93
C ASP A 107 -7.72 -7.34 -12.22
N ALA A 108 -7.44 -7.15 -10.92
CA ALA A 108 -7.98 -6.03 -10.16
C ALA A 108 -7.59 -4.67 -10.76
N VAL A 109 -6.30 -4.48 -11.08
CA VAL A 109 -5.81 -3.24 -11.73
C VAL A 109 -6.53 -2.99 -13.06
N LEU A 110 -6.61 -4.00 -13.93
CA LEU A 110 -7.27 -3.85 -15.25
C LEU A 110 -8.77 -3.55 -15.13
N ARG A 111 -9.43 -4.02 -14.07
CA ARG A 111 -10.83 -3.69 -13.80
C ARG A 111 -10.98 -2.27 -13.26
N ILE A 112 -10.15 -1.86 -12.30
CA ILE A 112 -10.19 -0.51 -11.72
C ILE A 112 -9.89 0.55 -12.78
N LYS A 113 -8.97 0.29 -13.72
CA LYS A 113 -8.63 1.20 -14.82
C LYS A 113 -9.78 1.53 -15.80
N LYS A 114 -10.89 0.85 -15.69
CA LYS A 114 -12.12 1.21 -16.45
C LYS A 114 -12.88 2.37 -15.79
N TYR A 115 -12.49 2.77 -14.61
CA TYR A 115 -13.07 3.82 -13.79
C TYR A 115 -12.10 5.00 -13.65
N PRO A 116 -12.58 6.22 -13.34
CA PRO A 116 -11.73 7.40 -13.16
C PRO A 116 -11.07 7.43 -11.77
N PHE A 117 -10.50 6.29 -11.32
CA PHE A 117 -9.93 6.15 -9.98
C PHE A 117 -8.42 6.11 -10.03
N THR A 118 -7.79 6.69 -9.01
CA THR A 118 -6.36 6.56 -8.75
C THR A 118 -6.06 5.19 -8.15
N ILE A 119 -4.97 4.56 -8.55
CA ILE A 119 -4.51 3.27 -8.02
C ILE A 119 -3.21 3.48 -7.26
N CYS A 120 -3.26 3.23 -5.96
CA CYS A 120 -2.08 3.19 -5.09
C CYS A 120 -1.72 1.75 -4.76
N THR A 121 -0.47 1.35 -4.97
CA THR A 121 -0.01 -0.01 -4.69
C THR A 121 0.95 -0.05 -3.51
N HIS A 122 0.70 -0.97 -2.57
CA HIS A 122 1.59 -1.23 -1.44
C HIS A 122 2.57 -2.35 -1.78
N VAL A 123 3.87 -2.09 -1.58
CA VAL A 123 4.98 -3.02 -1.85
C VAL A 123 5.89 -3.11 -0.61
N ILE A 124 6.37 -4.31 -0.29
CA ILE A 124 7.32 -4.57 0.78
C ILE A 124 8.61 -5.10 0.16
N LEU A 125 9.71 -4.34 0.24
CA LEU A 125 10.95 -4.67 -0.49
C LEU A 125 11.87 -5.65 0.23
N ASN A 126 11.59 -6.04 1.47
CA ASN A 126 12.41 -6.96 2.26
C ASN A 126 11.62 -8.13 2.82
N LEU A 127 10.68 -8.67 2.04
CA LEU A 127 10.03 -9.93 2.39
C LEU A 127 11.05 -11.07 2.42
N PRO A 128 10.89 -12.05 3.33
CA PRO A 128 11.70 -13.26 3.30
C PRO A 128 11.61 -13.95 1.93
N ASN A 129 12.73 -14.43 1.44
CA ASN A 129 12.91 -15.09 0.13
C ASN A 129 12.88 -14.17 -1.10
N ASP A 130 12.52 -12.90 -0.96
CA ASP A 130 12.66 -11.95 -2.07
C ASP A 130 14.13 -11.53 -2.26
N THR A 131 14.49 -11.36 -3.52
CA THR A 131 15.82 -10.96 -3.98
C THR A 131 15.78 -9.59 -4.65
N MET A 132 16.93 -9.04 -5.00
CA MET A 132 17.03 -7.83 -5.83
C MET A 132 16.29 -7.99 -7.17
N ARG A 133 16.29 -9.18 -7.75
CA ARG A 133 15.55 -9.46 -8.98
C ARG A 133 14.05 -9.27 -8.80
N ASP A 134 13.49 -9.75 -7.69
CA ASP A 134 12.06 -9.63 -7.40
C ASP A 134 11.66 -8.16 -7.20
N THR A 135 12.55 -7.37 -6.59
CA THR A 135 12.40 -5.91 -6.47
C THR A 135 12.29 -5.24 -7.84
N ILE A 136 13.23 -5.54 -8.77
CA ILE A 136 13.25 -4.97 -10.11
C ILE A 136 12.04 -5.43 -10.94
N GLU A 137 11.68 -6.71 -10.88
CA GLU A 137 10.50 -7.24 -11.57
C GLU A 137 9.21 -6.58 -11.06
N THR A 138 9.10 -6.36 -9.75
CA THR A 138 7.95 -5.65 -9.17
C THR A 138 7.85 -4.23 -9.73
N ALA A 139 8.96 -3.47 -9.77
CA ALA A 139 8.96 -2.10 -10.33
C ALA A 139 8.52 -2.08 -11.81
N LYS A 140 9.04 -3.02 -12.62
CA LYS A 140 8.69 -3.13 -14.05
C LYS A 140 7.23 -3.50 -14.28
N ILE A 141 6.68 -4.41 -13.47
CA ILE A 141 5.27 -4.82 -13.56
C ILE A 141 4.36 -3.63 -13.23
N LEU A 142 4.66 -2.88 -12.16
CA LEU A 142 3.89 -1.70 -11.80
C LEU A 142 3.94 -0.62 -12.89
N SER A 143 5.11 -0.44 -13.52
CA SER A 143 5.28 0.46 -14.65
C SER A 143 4.46 0.02 -15.87
N ALA A 144 4.52 -1.27 -16.22
CA ALA A 144 3.75 -1.83 -17.35
C ALA A 144 2.23 -1.73 -17.13
N LEU A 145 1.79 -1.79 -15.88
CA LEU A 145 0.40 -1.61 -15.50
C LEU A 145 0.00 -0.13 -15.35
N ASN A 146 0.92 0.82 -15.55
CA ASN A 146 0.69 2.26 -15.38
C ASN A 146 -0.01 2.57 -14.04
N ILE A 147 0.54 2.07 -12.93
CA ILE A 147 0.06 2.42 -11.59
C ILE A 147 0.33 3.90 -11.33
N ASP A 148 -0.55 4.57 -10.58
CA ASP A 148 -0.43 6.00 -10.33
C ASP A 148 0.49 6.31 -9.13
N ILE A 149 0.34 5.55 -8.04
CA ILE A 149 1.05 5.78 -6.78
C ILE A 149 1.60 4.46 -6.23
N VAL A 150 2.79 4.51 -5.65
CA VAL A 150 3.38 3.39 -4.91
C VAL A 150 3.74 3.82 -3.48
N LYS A 151 3.39 2.98 -2.51
CA LYS A 151 3.82 3.08 -1.12
C LYS A 151 4.77 1.93 -0.82
N LEU A 152 6.06 2.23 -0.67
CA LEU A 152 7.06 1.26 -0.24
C LEU A 152 7.00 1.08 1.27
N HIS A 153 7.15 -0.15 1.70
CA HIS A 153 7.22 -0.52 3.10
C HIS A 153 8.46 -1.37 3.36
N SER A 154 9.12 -1.13 4.48
CA SER A 154 9.97 -2.11 5.14
C SER A 154 9.09 -3.11 5.89
N LEU A 155 9.49 -4.38 5.91
CA LEU A 155 8.75 -5.43 6.59
C LEU A 155 8.62 -5.11 8.09
N TYR A 156 7.41 -5.24 8.57
CA TYR A 156 7.07 -5.24 9.98
C TYR A 156 6.68 -6.66 10.41
N ILE A 157 7.26 -7.15 11.51
CA ILE A 157 6.91 -8.44 12.10
C ILE A 157 6.24 -8.18 13.45
N ALA A 158 4.94 -8.44 13.52
CA ALA A 158 4.19 -8.33 14.76
C ALA A 158 4.56 -9.43 15.75
N LYS A 159 4.54 -9.11 17.05
CA LYS A 159 4.72 -10.08 18.13
C LYS A 159 3.68 -11.21 18.07
N ASN A 160 4.04 -12.39 18.52
CA ASN A 160 3.16 -13.56 18.62
C ASN A 160 2.56 -14.05 17.29
N THR A 161 3.19 -13.74 16.16
CA THR A 161 2.81 -14.24 14.85
C THR A 161 3.68 -15.44 14.44
N LYS A 162 3.21 -16.24 13.46
CA LYS A 162 4.01 -17.31 12.86
C LYS A 162 5.35 -16.78 12.35
N LEU A 163 5.34 -15.62 11.68
CA LEU A 163 6.54 -14.99 11.15
C LEU A 163 7.53 -14.58 12.25
N SER A 164 7.04 -14.11 13.41
CA SER A 164 7.91 -13.76 14.55
C SER A 164 8.60 -14.99 15.16
N TYR A 165 7.93 -16.14 15.19
CA TYR A 165 8.55 -17.39 15.62
C TYR A 165 9.60 -17.90 14.62
N GLN A 166 9.32 -17.81 13.33
CA GLN A 166 10.26 -18.20 12.27
C GLN A 166 11.50 -17.32 12.25
N TYR A 167 11.34 -16.01 12.44
CA TYR A 167 12.46 -15.07 12.54
C TYR A 167 13.30 -15.34 13.80
N ARG A 168 12.67 -15.54 14.96
CA ARG A 168 13.37 -15.79 16.22
C ARG A 168 14.17 -17.08 16.24
N ASN A 169 13.70 -18.14 15.60
CA ASN A 169 14.40 -19.43 15.53
C ASN A 169 15.35 -19.57 14.33
N GLY A 170 15.51 -18.49 13.55
CA GLY A 170 16.44 -18.46 12.42
C GLY A 170 15.96 -19.21 11.16
N THR A 171 14.66 -19.62 11.11
CA THR A 171 14.10 -20.26 9.89
C THR A 171 13.98 -19.27 8.74
N ILE A 172 13.81 -17.97 9.03
CA ILE A 172 13.85 -16.88 8.06
C ILE A 172 14.85 -15.83 8.50
N SER A 173 15.39 -15.11 7.52
CA SER A 173 16.22 -13.92 7.70
C SER A 173 15.58 -12.72 7.02
N ILE A 174 15.84 -11.54 7.54
CA ILE A 174 15.51 -10.27 6.91
C ILE A 174 16.82 -9.65 6.44
N CYS A 175 16.84 -9.08 5.24
CA CYS A 175 18.03 -8.44 4.71
C CYS A 175 18.51 -7.29 5.62
N SER A 176 19.77 -6.91 5.48
CA SER A 176 20.35 -5.79 6.21
C SER A 176 19.69 -4.46 5.79
N LYS A 177 19.88 -3.43 6.61
CA LYS A 177 19.43 -2.07 6.28
C LYS A 177 20.07 -1.58 4.98
N GLU A 178 21.35 -1.85 4.80
CA GLU A 178 22.16 -1.47 3.63
C GLU A 178 21.59 -2.13 2.36
N GLU A 179 21.28 -3.42 2.43
CA GLU A 179 20.67 -4.15 1.31
C GLU A 179 19.24 -3.62 1.01
N TYR A 180 18.48 -3.27 2.02
CA TYR A 180 17.17 -2.62 1.81
C TYR A 180 17.32 -1.29 1.07
N PHE A 181 18.31 -0.48 1.43
CA PHE A 181 18.59 0.78 0.71
C PHE A 181 18.93 0.53 -0.76
N GLU A 182 19.76 -0.48 -1.04
CA GLU A 182 20.07 -0.88 -2.42
C GLU A 182 18.81 -1.33 -3.19
N ARG A 183 17.91 -2.05 -2.53
CA ARG A 183 16.62 -2.44 -3.13
C ARG A 183 15.71 -1.24 -3.39
N VAL A 184 15.64 -0.27 -2.48
CA VAL A 184 14.87 0.97 -2.71
C VAL A 184 15.43 1.75 -3.89
N ILE A 185 16.76 1.92 -3.96
CA ILE A 185 17.42 2.61 -5.08
C ILE A 185 17.13 1.88 -6.39
N ALA A 186 17.36 0.55 -6.44
CA ALA A 186 17.08 -0.24 -7.63
C ALA A 186 15.60 -0.19 -8.04
N PHE A 187 14.67 -0.16 -7.08
CA PHE A 187 13.25 -0.01 -7.37
C PHE A 187 12.97 1.34 -8.05
N ILE A 188 13.53 2.44 -7.50
CA ILE A 188 13.37 3.80 -8.03
C ILE A 188 13.98 3.92 -9.44
N GLU A 189 15.12 3.28 -9.69
CA GLU A 189 15.80 3.29 -11.00
C GLU A 189 15.03 2.52 -12.10
N HIS A 190 14.14 1.59 -11.71
CA HIS A 190 13.45 0.71 -12.64
C HIS A 190 11.94 0.97 -12.75
N ILE A 191 11.38 1.82 -11.89
CA ILE A 191 9.97 2.23 -11.97
C ILE A 191 9.82 3.40 -12.96
N SER A 192 8.64 3.49 -13.60
CA SER A 192 8.34 4.65 -14.47
C SER A 192 8.43 5.97 -13.69
N PRO A 193 9.05 7.01 -14.25
CA PRO A 193 9.11 8.34 -13.62
C PRO A 193 7.74 9.01 -13.46
N ASP A 194 6.71 8.52 -14.15
CA ASP A 194 5.34 9.01 -14.05
C ASP A 194 4.62 8.50 -12.78
N ILE A 195 5.19 7.50 -12.09
CA ILE A 195 4.60 6.92 -10.88
C ILE A 195 5.08 7.67 -9.65
N VAL A 196 4.15 8.15 -8.84
CA VAL A 196 4.46 8.84 -7.58
C VAL A 196 4.87 7.85 -6.50
N ILE A 197 6.00 8.07 -5.84
CA ILE A 197 6.40 7.30 -4.65
C ILE A 197 6.04 8.12 -3.41
N GLU A 198 5.00 7.68 -2.69
CA GLU A 198 4.48 8.41 -1.53
C GLU A 198 5.22 8.08 -0.22
N ARG A 199 5.79 6.88 -0.12
CA ARG A 199 6.43 6.38 1.10
C ARG A 199 7.58 5.43 0.77
N LEU A 200 8.63 5.46 1.60
CA LEU A 200 9.83 4.60 1.44
C LEU A 200 10.01 3.58 2.59
N PHE A 201 9.39 3.81 3.74
CA PHE A 201 9.50 2.98 4.94
C PHE A 201 8.17 2.81 5.65
N SER A 202 8.02 1.71 6.40
CA SER A 202 6.87 1.51 7.27
C SER A 202 6.83 2.51 8.43
N ARG A 203 5.62 2.96 8.74
CA ARG A 203 5.31 3.78 9.92
C ARG A 203 4.42 2.95 10.84
N VAL A 204 5.01 2.19 11.75
CA VAL A 204 4.29 1.23 12.60
C VAL A 204 4.54 1.56 14.07
N PRO A 205 3.56 1.36 14.97
CA PRO A 205 3.78 1.46 16.41
C PRO A 205 4.84 0.44 16.86
N GLU A 206 5.84 0.88 17.61
CA GLU A 206 6.94 0.03 18.07
C GLU A 206 6.49 -0.98 19.13
N GLU A 207 5.42 -0.68 19.87
CA GLU A 207 4.94 -1.48 21.01
C GLU A 207 4.56 -2.91 20.61
N ASP A 208 3.98 -3.11 19.42
CA ASP A 208 3.55 -4.43 18.93
C ASP A 208 4.60 -5.10 18.01
N ALA A 209 5.71 -4.43 17.73
CA ALA A 209 6.74 -4.92 16.84
C ALA A 209 7.67 -5.90 17.52
N TYR A 210 7.91 -7.05 16.87
CA TYR A 210 9.08 -7.89 17.13
C TYR A 210 10.28 -7.45 16.28
N PHE A 211 10.02 -7.06 15.03
CA PHE A 211 11.00 -6.42 14.14
C PHE A 211 10.31 -5.27 13.41
N SER A 212 10.97 -4.12 13.36
CA SER A 212 10.58 -2.97 12.57
C SER A 212 11.80 -2.12 12.28
N ASN A 213 12.00 -1.75 11.01
CA ASN A 213 12.94 -0.70 10.60
C ASN A 213 14.36 -0.83 11.21
N TRP A 214 14.86 -2.06 11.46
CA TRP A 214 16.18 -2.31 12.09
C TRP A 214 16.38 -1.50 13.38
N ASN A 215 15.32 -1.35 14.19
CA ASN A 215 15.28 -0.54 15.43
C ASN A 215 15.66 0.94 15.20
N THR A 216 15.38 1.48 14.01
CA THR A 216 15.64 2.86 13.63
C THR A 216 14.34 3.54 13.26
N SER A 217 14.14 4.80 13.61
CA SER A 217 12.95 5.54 13.20
C SER A 217 12.90 5.74 11.68
N TRP A 218 11.70 5.71 11.10
CA TRP A 218 11.51 5.80 9.65
C TRP A 218 12.09 7.10 9.05
N TRP A 219 12.02 8.21 9.77
CA TRP A 219 12.55 9.49 9.31
C TRP A 219 14.08 9.49 9.26
N LYS A 220 14.75 8.86 10.24
CA LYS A 220 16.21 8.72 10.24
C LYS A 220 16.68 7.79 9.10
N LEU A 221 15.96 6.70 8.84
CA LEU A 221 16.23 5.84 7.68
C LEU A 221 16.06 6.58 6.35
N GLN A 222 15.07 7.47 6.28
CA GLN A 222 14.87 8.30 5.09
C GLN A 222 16.03 9.26 4.87
N ASP A 223 16.51 9.93 5.93
CA ASP A 223 17.67 10.82 5.84
C ASP A 223 18.93 10.05 5.41
N GLU A 224 19.22 8.90 6.04
CA GLU A 224 20.35 8.04 5.68
C GLU A 224 20.28 7.51 4.23
N LEU A 225 19.10 7.19 3.74
CA LEU A 225 18.89 6.78 2.35
C LEU A 225 19.15 7.94 1.38
N LEU A 226 18.63 9.14 1.67
CA LEU A 226 18.84 10.32 0.83
C LEU A 226 20.32 10.69 0.75
N ASP A 227 21.05 10.62 1.87
CA ASP A 227 22.51 10.82 1.90
C ASP A 227 23.27 9.81 1.01
N LYS A 228 22.77 8.56 0.93
CA LYS A 228 23.35 7.52 0.05
C LYS A 228 23.05 7.75 -1.43
N MET A 229 21.98 8.46 -1.77
CA MET A 229 21.56 8.73 -3.15
C MET A 229 22.23 9.99 -3.75
N MET A 230 22.83 10.86 -2.92
CA MET A 230 23.58 12.06 -3.36
C MET A 230 25.03 11.70 -3.73
#